data_a7167e214e60bd07ab429278a2820e07
#
_entry.id   a7167e214e60bd07ab429278a2820e07
#
_cell.length_a   1.000
_cell.length_b   1.000
_cell.length_c   1.000
_cell.angle_alpha   90.00
_cell.angle_beta   90.00
_cell.angle_gamma   90.00
#
_symmetry.space_group_name_H-M   'P 1'
#
loop_
_entity.id
_entity.type
_entity.pdbx_description
1 polymer ?
#
loop_
_entity_poly.entity_id
_entity_poly.type
_entity_poly.pdbx_seq_one_letter_code
_entity_poly.pdbx_strand_id
1 'polypeptide(L)'
;PTRRSSDLYLQDKQLELNKALRLAKDRGIDLANAEYAYKKAKAKFIASARLEKVAVTLIRDLAQGDEYIAELRLRRDTAKVLYLNAQEAINVFKLQCRLVEAQLKREWQDG
;
A
#
# COMPACT_ATOMS: atom_id res chain seq x y z
N PRO A 1 11.55 29.61 -18.40
CA PRO A 1 12.01 29.46 -17.03
C PRO A 1 13.52 29.44 -16.95
N THR A 2 14.05 30.03 -15.90
CA THR A 2 15.47 30.03 -15.66
C THR A 2 15.93 28.69 -15.13
N ARG A 3 17.20 28.35 -15.28
CA ARG A 3 17.82 27.15 -14.72
C ARG A 3 17.54 26.98 -13.23
N ARG A 4 17.61 28.09 -12.48
CA ARG A 4 17.37 28.12 -11.04
C ARG A 4 15.93 27.71 -10.69
N SER A 5 14.95 28.21 -11.44
CA SER A 5 13.53 27.83 -11.21
C SER A 5 13.29 26.35 -11.46
N SER A 6 13.93 25.78 -12.48
CA SER A 6 13.85 24.37 -12.80
C SER A 6 14.47 23.49 -11.71
N ASP A 7 15.62 23.90 -11.17
CA ASP A 7 16.29 23.19 -10.08
C ASP A 7 15.43 23.18 -8.81
N LEU A 8 14.80 24.32 -8.47
CA LEU A 8 13.89 24.41 -7.33
C LEU A 8 12.66 23.51 -7.50
N TYR A 9 12.10 23.47 -8.71
CA TYR A 9 10.97 22.61 -9.02
C TYR A 9 11.33 21.14 -8.79
N LEU A 10 12.48 20.68 -9.28
CA LEU A 10 12.94 19.31 -9.12
C LEU A 10 13.21 18.98 -7.64
N GLN A 11 13.76 19.91 -6.87
CA GLN A 11 13.95 19.72 -5.43
C GLN A 11 12.62 19.55 -4.71
N ASP A 12 11.62 20.37 -5.02
CA ASP A 12 10.28 20.25 -4.43
C ASP A 12 9.64 18.91 -4.77
N LYS A 13 9.76 18.46 -6.02
CA LYS A 13 9.25 17.16 -6.45
C LYS A 13 9.96 16.01 -5.75
N GLN A 14 11.26 16.12 -5.51
CA GLN A 14 12.01 15.10 -4.77
C GLN A 14 11.55 15.02 -3.31
N LEU A 15 11.29 16.16 -2.66
CA LEU A 15 10.74 16.18 -1.31
C LEU A 15 9.36 15.52 -1.24
N GLU A 16 8.50 15.81 -2.21
CA GLU A 16 7.18 15.16 -2.31
C GLU A 16 7.31 13.65 -2.51
N LEU A 17 8.26 13.22 -3.36
CA LEU A 17 8.52 11.81 -3.58
C LEU A 17 9.00 11.12 -2.30
N ASN A 18 9.88 11.75 -1.54
CA ASN A 18 10.36 11.21 -0.27
C ASN A 18 9.24 11.04 0.74
N LYS A 19 8.29 12.00 0.80
CA LYS A 19 7.09 11.88 1.63
C LYS A 19 6.21 10.72 1.18
N ALA A 20 6.03 10.58 -0.13
CA ALA A 20 5.23 9.48 -0.69
C ALA A 20 5.85 8.11 -0.38
N LEU A 21 7.18 8.00 -0.44
CA LEU A 21 7.92 6.77 -0.09
C LEU A 21 7.73 6.41 1.39
N ARG A 22 7.78 7.40 2.28
CA ARG A 22 7.52 7.17 3.71
C ARG A 22 6.08 6.73 3.96
N LEU A 23 5.12 7.35 3.29
CA LEU A 23 3.72 6.95 3.40
C LEU A 23 3.52 5.51 2.91
N ALA A 24 4.12 5.15 1.78
CA ALA A 24 4.03 3.77 1.26
C ALA A 24 4.64 2.76 2.23
N LYS A 25 5.76 3.10 2.88
CA LYS A 25 6.36 2.28 3.92
C LYS A 25 5.39 2.07 5.09
N ASP A 26 4.79 3.14 5.59
CA ASP A 26 3.84 3.07 6.70
C ASP A 26 2.60 2.25 6.33
N ARG A 27 2.07 2.44 5.12
CA ARG A 27 0.95 1.64 4.62
C ARG A 27 1.30 0.17 4.47
N GLY A 28 2.54 -0.13 4.06
CA GLY A 28 3.05 -1.51 3.98
C GLY A 28 3.16 -2.18 5.34
N ILE A 29 3.60 -1.43 6.37
CA ILE A 29 3.65 -1.93 7.74
C ILE A 29 2.24 -2.18 8.27
N ASP A 30 1.30 -1.27 8.02
CA ASP A 30 -0.10 -1.44 8.41
C ASP A 30 -0.69 -2.70 7.78
N LEU A 31 -0.42 -2.93 6.49
CA LEU A 31 -0.86 -4.13 5.77
C LEU A 31 -0.28 -5.40 6.41
N ALA A 32 1.02 -5.42 6.69
CA ALA A 32 1.67 -6.57 7.32
C ALA A 32 1.04 -6.90 8.67
N ASN A 33 0.79 -5.87 9.48
CA ASN A 33 0.14 -6.03 10.80
C ASN A 33 -1.31 -6.52 10.64
N ALA A 34 -2.05 -6.00 9.69
CA ALA A 34 -3.44 -6.42 9.43
C ALA A 34 -3.51 -7.86 8.93
N GLU A 35 -2.60 -8.26 8.06
CA GLU A 35 -2.50 -9.66 7.58
C GLU A 35 -2.16 -10.61 8.74
N TYR A 36 -1.22 -10.23 9.58
CA TYR A 36 -0.85 -11.03 10.75
C TYR A 36 -2.04 -11.24 11.67
N ALA A 37 -2.75 -10.16 12.02
CA ALA A 37 -3.91 -10.23 12.90
C ALA A 37 -5.02 -11.12 12.33
N TYR A 38 -5.28 -10.99 11.04
CA TYR A 38 -6.28 -11.82 10.36
C TYR A 38 -5.90 -13.30 10.35
N LYS A 39 -4.68 -13.61 9.96
CA LYS A 39 -4.19 -15.00 9.90
C LYS A 39 -4.19 -15.66 11.28
N LYS A 40 -3.77 -14.92 12.30
CA LYS A 40 -3.76 -15.40 13.68
C LYS A 40 -5.16 -15.71 14.20
N ALA A 41 -6.11 -14.81 13.97
CA ALA A 41 -7.49 -15.01 14.40
C ALA A 41 -8.14 -16.18 13.67
N LYS A 42 -7.91 -16.29 12.37
CA LYS A 42 -8.41 -17.40 11.55
C LYS A 42 -7.86 -18.74 12.03
N ALA A 43 -6.57 -18.82 12.31
CA ALA A 43 -5.92 -20.02 12.80
C ALA A 43 -6.51 -20.47 14.15
N LYS A 44 -6.72 -19.53 15.07
CA LYS A 44 -7.33 -19.79 16.38
C LYS A 44 -8.75 -20.32 16.24
N PHE A 45 -9.54 -19.71 15.36
CA PHE A 45 -10.90 -20.13 15.09
C PHE A 45 -10.94 -21.57 14.59
N ILE A 46 -10.09 -21.89 13.61
CA ILE A 46 -9.99 -23.24 13.04
C ILE A 46 -9.60 -24.26 14.10
N ALA A 47 -8.60 -23.93 14.92
CA ALA A 47 -8.15 -24.82 15.99
C ALA A 47 -9.27 -25.10 17.01
N SER A 48 -10.00 -24.05 17.42
CA SER A 48 -11.13 -24.19 18.35
C SER A 48 -12.26 -25.04 17.75
N ALA A 49 -12.59 -24.81 16.49
CA ALA A 49 -13.64 -25.55 15.80
C ALA A 49 -13.29 -27.05 15.68
N ARG A 50 -12.01 -27.37 15.44
CA ARG A 50 -11.53 -28.76 15.40
C ARG A 50 -11.64 -29.43 16.76
N LEU A 51 -11.30 -28.72 17.83
CA LEU A 51 -11.43 -29.22 19.20
C LEU A 51 -12.90 -29.53 19.55
N GLU A 52 -13.82 -28.69 19.06
CA GLU A 52 -15.26 -28.89 19.26
C GLU A 52 -15.86 -29.91 18.29
N LYS A 53 -15.03 -30.56 17.47
CA LYS A 53 -15.43 -31.60 16.51
C LYS A 53 -16.41 -31.11 15.45
N VAL A 54 -16.31 -29.84 15.07
CA VAL A 54 -17.09 -29.30 13.95
C VAL A 54 -16.63 -29.97 12.66
N ALA A 55 -17.58 -30.29 11.78
CA ALA A 55 -17.27 -30.91 10.49
C ALA A 55 -16.33 -30.04 9.69
N VAL A 56 -15.24 -30.62 9.15
CA VAL A 56 -14.19 -29.89 8.42
C VAL A 56 -14.77 -29.06 7.26
N THR A 57 -15.80 -29.58 6.58
CA THR A 57 -16.47 -28.88 5.48
C THR A 57 -17.21 -27.63 5.91
N LEU A 58 -17.59 -27.51 7.19
CA LEU A 58 -18.30 -26.34 7.73
C LEU A 58 -17.36 -25.31 8.33
N ILE A 59 -16.16 -25.70 8.76
CA ILE A 59 -15.23 -24.81 9.47
C ILE A 59 -14.89 -23.58 8.62
N ARG A 60 -14.63 -23.79 7.34
CA ARG A 60 -14.28 -22.69 6.41
C ARG A 60 -15.42 -21.68 6.28
N ASP A 61 -16.64 -22.15 6.11
CA ASP A 61 -17.81 -21.27 5.95
C ASP A 61 -18.11 -20.53 7.25
N LEU A 62 -18.00 -21.22 8.39
CA LEU A 62 -18.19 -20.60 9.70
C LEU A 62 -17.13 -19.55 9.98
N ALA A 63 -15.87 -19.81 9.61
CA ALA A 63 -14.78 -18.82 9.75
C ALA A 63 -15.04 -17.59 8.89
N GLN A 64 -15.53 -17.77 7.67
CA GLN A 64 -15.85 -16.67 6.77
C GLN A 64 -17.01 -15.81 7.29
N GLY A 65 -17.99 -16.39 7.94
CA GLY A 65 -19.15 -15.71 8.50
C GLY A 65 -18.95 -15.16 9.91
N ASP A 66 -17.83 -15.51 10.57
CA ASP A 66 -17.54 -15.00 11.91
C ASP A 66 -17.33 -13.49 11.87
N GLU A 67 -18.05 -12.76 12.72
CA GLU A 67 -18.03 -11.29 12.72
C GLU A 67 -16.64 -10.72 13.00
N TYR A 68 -15.94 -11.29 13.98
CA TYR A 68 -14.60 -10.84 14.34
C TYR A 68 -13.58 -11.06 13.20
N ILE A 69 -13.61 -12.25 12.62
CA ILE A 69 -12.72 -12.60 11.50
C ILE A 69 -13.05 -11.74 10.27
N ALA A 70 -14.34 -11.51 10.00
CA ALA A 70 -14.78 -10.66 8.90
C ALA A 70 -14.30 -9.22 9.06
N GLU A 71 -14.33 -8.68 10.29
CA GLU A 71 -13.80 -7.35 10.58
C GLU A 71 -12.29 -7.27 10.33
N LEU A 72 -11.53 -8.26 10.76
CA LEU A 72 -10.08 -8.30 10.51
C LEU A 72 -9.76 -8.46 9.03
N ARG A 73 -10.57 -9.20 8.29
CA ARG A 73 -10.44 -9.31 6.83
C ARG A 73 -10.67 -7.96 6.16
N LEU A 74 -11.68 -7.23 6.59
CA LEU A 74 -11.97 -5.89 6.07
C LEU A 74 -10.79 -4.94 6.33
N ARG A 75 -10.21 -4.97 7.53
CA ARG A 75 -9.04 -4.16 7.86
C ARG A 75 -7.85 -4.49 6.98
N ARG A 76 -7.60 -5.78 6.74
CA ARG A 76 -6.55 -6.24 5.84
C ARG A 76 -6.77 -5.75 4.42
N ASP A 77 -7.97 -5.91 3.90
CA ASP A 77 -8.29 -5.52 2.52
C ASP A 77 -8.21 -4.00 2.34
N THR A 78 -8.67 -3.23 3.33
CA THR A 78 -8.55 -1.77 3.34
C THR A 78 -7.08 -1.34 3.36
N ALA A 79 -6.27 -1.95 4.22
CA ALA A 79 -4.84 -1.66 4.29
C ALA A 79 -4.14 -1.97 2.97
N LYS A 80 -4.54 -3.03 2.29
CA LYS A 80 -4.01 -3.41 0.97
C LYS A 80 -4.33 -2.36 -0.09
N VAL A 81 -5.57 -1.88 -0.14
CA VAL A 81 -5.98 -0.83 -1.07
C VAL A 81 -5.15 0.44 -0.84
N LEU A 82 -4.99 0.85 0.41
CA LEU A 82 -4.22 2.04 0.76
C LEU A 82 -2.74 1.90 0.39
N TYR A 83 -2.16 0.72 0.58
CA TYR A 83 -0.79 0.44 0.21
C TYR A 83 -0.59 0.49 -1.31
N LEU A 84 -1.48 -0.16 -2.08
CA LEU A 84 -1.41 -0.15 -3.54
C LEU A 84 -1.60 1.27 -4.11
N ASN A 85 -2.49 2.07 -3.53
CA ASN A 85 -2.66 3.47 -3.90
C ASN A 85 -1.39 4.29 -3.65
N ALA A 86 -0.74 4.07 -2.52
CA ALA A 86 0.51 4.77 -2.21
C ALA A 86 1.62 4.40 -3.19
N GLN A 87 1.71 3.13 -3.60
CA GLN A 87 2.68 2.69 -4.61
C GLN A 87 2.39 3.31 -5.97
N GLU A 88 1.12 3.39 -6.38
CA GLU A 88 0.74 4.01 -7.65
C GLU A 88 1.06 5.50 -7.66
N ALA A 89 0.83 6.20 -6.56
CA ALA A 89 1.20 7.60 -6.41
C ALA A 89 2.71 7.82 -6.64
N ILE A 90 3.55 6.92 -6.12
CA ILE A 90 5.00 6.95 -6.34
C ILE A 90 5.32 6.80 -7.84
N ASN A 91 4.67 5.86 -8.52
CA ASN A 91 4.88 5.64 -9.94
C ASN A 91 4.50 6.88 -10.77
N VAL A 92 3.40 7.54 -10.42
CA VAL A 92 2.96 8.79 -11.05
C VAL A 92 3.98 9.89 -10.84
N PHE A 93 4.49 10.07 -9.62
CA PHE A 93 5.54 11.06 -9.33
C PHE A 93 6.81 10.81 -10.15
N LYS A 94 7.24 9.57 -10.23
CA LYS A 94 8.42 9.19 -11.02
C LYS A 94 8.23 9.53 -12.51
N LEU A 95 7.05 9.26 -13.03
CA LEU A 95 6.73 9.59 -14.42
C LEU A 95 6.75 11.10 -14.64
N GLN A 96 6.12 11.88 -13.75
CA GLN A 96 6.13 13.34 -13.84
C GLN A 96 7.55 13.90 -13.82
N CYS A 97 8.41 13.40 -12.93
CA CYS A 97 9.80 13.83 -12.86
C CYS A 97 10.55 13.53 -14.16
N ARG A 98 10.36 12.34 -14.74
CA ARG A 98 11.00 11.98 -16.03
C ARG A 98 10.54 12.87 -17.16
N LEU A 99 9.26 13.22 -17.21
CA LEU A 99 8.72 14.11 -18.25
C LEU A 99 9.31 15.52 -18.13
N VAL A 100 9.43 16.03 -16.90
CA VAL A 100 10.04 17.34 -16.66
C VAL A 100 11.52 17.33 -17.03
N GLU A 101 12.27 16.32 -16.64
CA GLU A 101 13.68 16.16 -17.00
C GLU A 101 13.88 16.12 -18.52
N ALA A 102 13.04 15.38 -19.23
CA ALA A 102 13.09 15.27 -20.68
C ALA A 102 12.82 16.64 -21.33
N GLN A 103 11.87 17.41 -20.80
CA GLN A 103 11.55 18.74 -21.31
C GLN A 103 12.70 19.71 -21.07
N LEU A 104 13.29 19.72 -19.86
CA LEU A 104 14.44 20.54 -19.53
C LEU A 104 15.64 20.24 -20.42
N LYS A 105 15.89 18.95 -20.65
CA LYS A 105 16.97 18.53 -21.55
C LYS A 105 16.78 19.05 -22.96
N ARG A 106 15.56 19.01 -23.50
CA ARG A 106 15.23 19.55 -24.82
C ARG A 106 15.44 21.06 -24.87
N GLU A 107 14.97 21.79 -23.86
CA GLU A 107 15.15 23.25 -23.78
C GLU A 107 16.63 23.63 -23.77
N TRP A 108 17.48 22.89 -23.09
CA TRP A 108 18.90 23.15 -23.02
C TRP A 108 19.63 22.82 -24.31
N GLN A 109 19.16 21.82 -25.06
CA GLN A 109 19.74 21.48 -26.36
C GLN A 109 19.39 22.49 -27.44
N ASP A 110 18.19 23.05 -27.38
CA ASP A 110 17.66 23.99 -28.37
C ASP A 110 18.10 25.43 -28.10
N GLY A 111 18.55 25.71 -26.90
CA GLY A 111 19.03 27.02 -26.49
C GLY A 111 20.52 27.14 -26.53
#